data_151ed268cfc7abb8be06e18fe946abaf
#
_entry.id   151ed268cfc7abb8be06e18fe946abaf
#
_cell.length_a   1.000
_cell.length_b   1.000
_cell.length_c   1.000
_cell.angle_alpha   90.00
_cell.angle_beta   90.00
_cell.angle_gamma   90.00
#
_symmetry.space_group_name_H-M   'P 1'
#
loop_
_entity.id
_entity.type
_entity.pdbx_description
1 polymer ?
#
loop_
_entity_poly.entity_id
_entity_poly.type
_entity_poly.pdbx_seq_one_letter_code
_entity_poly.pdbx_strand_id
1 'polypeptide(L)'
;DALVIWEAQFGDFANGAQVVIDQFITSGEHKWGRLCGLTMLLPHGYEGQGPEHSSARLERYLQGCAEHNIQVCVPTTPSQIYHLLRRQVIRPLRKPLIVLTPKSLLRHKLAVSTLEDLAEGSFQTVIPEIDTLDAAKVTRLVLCSGKVYYDLLEKRRAEGREDIAIVRIEQLYPFPEDDLMEAIAPYSNLQNVVWCQEEPMNQGAWYSSQHHLRRSVGNHNRNLVLEYAGRDASAAPACGYASMHAEQQEKLLQDAFTV
;
A
#
# COMPACT_ATOMS: atom_id res chain seq x y z
N ASP A 1 2.63 1.56 29.01
CA ASP A 1 2.45 0.51 28.01
C ASP A 1 3.68 0.43 27.11
N ALA A 2 4.06 -0.77 26.66
CA ALA A 2 5.21 -0.98 25.82
C ALA A 2 4.76 -1.20 24.37
N LEU A 3 5.52 -0.69 23.41
CA LEU A 3 5.42 -1.08 22.01
C LEU A 3 6.16 -2.40 21.83
N VAL A 4 5.43 -3.45 21.47
CA VAL A 4 5.99 -4.77 21.17
C VAL A 4 6.04 -4.93 19.66
N ILE A 5 7.23 -5.16 19.13
CA ILE A 5 7.47 -5.33 17.70
C ILE A 5 8.01 -6.74 17.45
N TRP A 6 7.43 -7.44 16.49
CA TRP A 6 7.94 -8.65 15.90
C TRP A 6 8.33 -8.36 14.45
N GLU A 7 9.63 -8.38 14.17
CA GLU A 7 10.16 -8.19 12.83
C GLU A 7 10.57 -9.55 12.24
N ALA A 8 10.06 -9.85 11.04
CA ALA A 8 10.50 -11.01 10.29
C ALA A 8 11.75 -10.68 9.47
N GLN A 9 12.70 -11.62 9.36
CA GLN A 9 13.89 -11.44 8.50
C GLN A 9 13.49 -11.22 7.04
N PHE A 10 12.53 -12.03 6.54
CA PHE A 10 11.80 -11.86 5.28
C PHE A 10 10.32 -11.99 5.61
N GLY A 11 9.48 -11.14 5.02
CA GLY A 11 8.05 -11.16 5.30
C GLY A 11 7.38 -12.50 4.98
N ASP A 12 7.83 -13.21 3.95
CA ASP A 12 7.34 -14.54 3.59
C ASP A 12 7.53 -15.57 4.71
N PHE A 13 8.59 -15.45 5.49
CA PHE A 13 8.88 -16.41 6.58
C PHE A 13 8.00 -16.23 7.81
N ALA A 14 7.18 -15.18 7.88
CA ALA A 14 6.12 -15.09 8.86
C ALA A 14 5.09 -16.24 8.75
N ASN A 15 5.05 -16.92 7.60
CA ASN A 15 4.22 -18.10 7.36
C ASN A 15 4.54 -19.29 8.29
N GLY A 16 5.75 -19.36 8.84
CA GLY A 16 6.11 -20.34 9.88
C GLY A 16 5.31 -20.18 11.18
N ALA A 17 4.73 -19.00 11.41
CA ALA A 17 3.84 -18.70 12.53
C ALA A 17 2.37 -18.54 12.11
N GLN A 18 1.97 -19.03 10.95
CA GLN A 18 0.63 -18.80 10.40
C GLN A 18 -0.49 -19.26 11.37
N VAL A 19 -0.29 -20.36 12.07
CA VAL A 19 -1.23 -20.81 13.08
C VAL A 19 -1.42 -19.79 14.22
N VAL A 20 -0.37 -19.11 14.62
CA VAL A 20 -0.44 -18.04 15.65
C VAL A 20 -1.12 -16.81 15.09
N ILE A 21 -0.81 -16.45 13.85
CA ILE A 21 -1.44 -15.31 13.16
C ILE A 21 -2.95 -15.54 13.08
N ASP A 22 -3.39 -16.69 12.56
CA ASP A 22 -4.80 -16.97 12.31
C ASP A 22 -5.59 -17.19 13.61
N GLN A 23 -5.00 -17.91 14.59
CA GLN A 23 -5.75 -18.34 15.78
C GLN A 23 -5.71 -17.32 16.92
N PHE A 24 -4.72 -16.43 16.96
CA PHE A 24 -4.51 -15.50 18.08
C PHE A 24 -4.45 -14.05 17.63
N ILE A 25 -3.61 -13.70 16.66
CA ILE A 25 -3.38 -12.29 16.30
C ILE A 25 -4.61 -11.69 15.61
N THR A 26 -5.13 -12.33 14.57
CA THR A 26 -6.24 -11.79 13.78
C THR A 26 -7.61 -12.06 14.42
N SER A 27 -7.75 -13.12 15.20
CA SER A 27 -9.05 -13.60 15.71
C SER A 27 -9.21 -13.58 17.24
N GLY A 28 -8.17 -13.23 17.98
CA GLY A 28 -8.18 -13.27 19.45
C GLY A 28 -9.22 -12.35 20.09
N GLU A 29 -9.44 -11.17 19.51
CA GLU A 29 -10.46 -10.24 19.97
C GLU A 29 -11.87 -10.82 19.79
N HIS A 30 -12.18 -11.31 18.60
CA HIS A 30 -13.49 -11.92 18.32
C HIS A 30 -13.77 -13.15 19.20
N LYS A 31 -12.77 -14.02 19.37
CA LYS A 31 -12.93 -15.28 20.13
C LYS A 31 -13.04 -15.06 21.65
N TRP A 32 -12.26 -14.13 22.20
CA TRP A 32 -12.03 -14.03 23.64
C TRP A 32 -12.14 -12.60 24.21
N GLY A 33 -12.45 -11.60 23.39
CA GLY A 33 -12.45 -10.20 23.80
C GLY A 33 -11.06 -9.68 24.21
N ARG A 34 -9.98 -10.30 23.71
CA ARG A 34 -8.61 -9.93 24.07
C ARG A 34 -8.01 -8.99 23.03
N LEU A 35 -7.72 -7.79 23.46
CA LEU A 35 -7.03 -6.78 22.65
C LEU A 35 -5.51 -7.03 22.66
N CYS A 36 -4.85 -6.80 21.53
CA CYS A 36 -3.42 -6.95 21.35
C CYS A 36 -2.84 -5.78 20.58
N GLY A 37 -1.78 -5.16 21.11
CA GLY A 37 -1.08 -4.05 20.46
C GLY A 37 0.20 -4.47 19.73
N LEU A 38 0.36 -5.74 19.38
CA LEU A 38 1.53 -6.25 18.65
C LEU A 38 1.68 -5.53 17.30
N THR A 39 2.89 -5.11 16.98
CA THR A 39 3.27 -4.62 15.67
C THR A 39 4.13 -5.66 14.97
N MET A 40 3.75 -6.04 13.75
CA MET A 40 4.53 -6.94 12.90
C MET A 40 5.17 -6.11 11.78
N LEU A 41 6.51 -6.13 11.69
CA LEU A 41 7.25 -5.52 10.58
C LEU A 41 7.64 -6.63 9.60
N LEU A 42 7.09 -6.55 8.40
CA LEU A 42 7.20 -7.60 7.39
C LEU A 42 7.84 -7.04 6.11
N PRO A 43 9.13 -7.34 5.87
CA PRO A 43 9.75 -6.96 4.61
C PRO A 43 8.94 -7.44 3.41
N HIS A 44 8.57 -6.49 2.55
CA HIS A 44 7.71 -6.72 1.38
C HIS A 44 8.02 -5.68 0.31
N GLY A 45 8.39 -6.12 -0.87
CA GLY A 45 8.70 -5.26 -2.02
C GLY A 45 9.32 -6.08 -3.15
N TYR A 46 8.90 -5.82 -4.36
CA TYR A 46 9.37 -6.52 -5.58
C TYR A 46 10.60 -5.80 -6.11
N GLU A 47 11.77 -6.35 -5.80
CA GLU A 47 13.08 -5.75 -6.07
C GLU A 47 13.99 -6.64 -6.94
N GLY A 48 13.44 -7.66 -7.58
CA GLY A 48 14.18 -8.56 -8.45
C GLY A 48 15.09 -9.57 -7.74
N GLN A 49 14.87 -9.79 -6.43
CA GLN A 49 15.72 -10.65 -5.59
C GLN A 49 15.12 -12.05 -5.34
N GLY A 50 14.08 -12.41 -6.07
CA GLY A 50 13.42 -13.71 -5.95
C GLY A 50 12.22 -13.72 -5.00
N PRO A 51 11.51 -14.86 -4.93
CA PRO A 51 10.22 -14.95 -4.24
C PRO A 51 10.28 -14.67 -2.74
N GLU A 52 11.26 -15.20 -2.02
CA GLU A 52 11.36 -15.09 -0.55
C GLU A 52 11.64 -13.65 -0.09
N HIS A 53 12.26 -12.84 -0.95
CA HIS A 53 12.60 -11.45 -0.68
C HIS A 53 11.49 -10.46 -1.08
N SER A 54 10.48 -10.91 -1.81
CA SER A 54 9.50 -10.03 -2.45
C SER A 54 8.21 -9.91 -1.66
N SER A 55 7.60 -11.02 -1.23
CA SER A 55 6.25 -11.00 -0.69
C SER A 55 6.17 -11.41 0.77
N ALA A 56 5.54 -10.58 1.60
CA ALA A 56 5.05 -10.94 2.93
C ALA A 56 3.65 -11.57 2.90
N ARG A 57 3.13 -11.89 1.73
CA ARG A 57 1.78 -12.42 1.55
C ARG A 57 0.69 -11.46 2.06
N LEU A 58 0.77 -10.21 1.60
CA LEU A 58 -0.16 -9.13 1.97
C LEU A 58 -1.63 -9.54 1.86
N GLU A 59 -2.00 -10.26 0.81
CA GLU A 59 -3.34 -10.76 0.54
C GLU A 59 -3.90 -11.65 1.66
N ARG A 60 -3.05 -12.41 2.37
CA ARG A 60 -3.47 -13.27 3.49
C ARG A 60 -3.87 -12.45 4.70
N TYR A 61 -3.16 -11.37 4.99
CA TYR A 61 -3.53 -10.45 6.08
C TYR A 61 -4.82 -9.72 5.75
N LEU A 62 -4.97 -9.24 4.51
CA LEU A 62 -6.20 -8.59 4.07
C LEU A 62 -7.40 -9.53 4.08
N GLN A 63 -7.21 -10.80 3.74
CA GLN A 63 -8.25 -11.82 3.84
C GLN A 63 -8.68 -12.06 5.30
N GLY A 64 -7.76 -11.94 6.26
CA GLY A 64 -8.04 -12.05 7.69
C GLY A 64 -8.69 -10.82 8.32
N CYS A 65 -8.90 -9.73 7.56
CA CYS A 65 -9.45 -8.46 8.05
C CYS A 65 -10.98 -8.51 8.14
N ALA A 66 -11.52 -8.25 9.32
CA ALA A 66 -12.94 -8.06 9.56
C ALA A 66 -13.16 -7.34 10.91
N GLU A 67 -14.29 -6.62 11.06
CA GLU A 67 -14.72 -6.05 12.35
C GLU A 67 -13.67 -5.10 12.97
N HIS A 68 -12.82 -4.48 12.16
CA HIS A 68 -11.69 -3.65 12.60
C HIS A 68 -10.71 -4.39 13.54
N ASN A 69 -10.51 -5.69 13.32
CA ASN A 69 -9.70 -6.56 14.15
C ASN A 69 -8.19 -6.23 14.14
N ILE A 70 -7.64 -5.90 12.98
CA ILE A 70 -6.23 -5.54 12.78
C ILE A 70 -6.10 -4.28 11.94
N GLN A 71 -4.88 -3.77 11.80
CA GLN A 71 -4.54 -2.70 10.86
C GLN A 71 -3.50 -3.23 9.87
N VAL A 72 -3.63 -2.90 8.58
CA VAL A 72 -2.66 -3.27 7.53
C VAL A 72 -2.20 -2.00 6.84
N CYS A 73 -0.90 -1.69 6.95
CA CYS A 73 -0.32 -0.44 6.46
C CYS A 73 0.95 -0.69 5.66
N VAL A 74 1.19 0.18 4.67
CA VAL A 74 2.37 0.18 3.81
C VAL A 74 2.98 1.59 3.78
N PRO A 75 3.68 2.01 4.86
CA PRO A 75 4.25 3.36 4.93
C PRO A 75 5.38 3.53 3.92
N THR A 76 5.39 4.66 3.21
CA THR A 76 6.33 4.92 2.12
C THR A 76 7.35 6.02 2.41
N THR A 77 7.25 6.73 3.54
CA THR A 77 8.24 7.75 3.95
C THR A 77 8.68 7.55 5.39
N PRO A 78 9.83 8.13 5.82
CA PRO A 78 10.27 8.12 7.21
C PRO A 78 9.26 8.69 8.19
N SER A 79 8.58 9.80 7.86
CA SER A 79 7.55 10.38 8.72
C SER A 79 6.33 9.47 8.85
N GLN A 80 5.95 8.77 7.80
CA GLN A 80 4.83 7.83 7.82
C GLN A 80 5.10 6.65 8.77
N ILE A 81 6.26 6.00 8.68
CA ILE A 81 6.57 4.90 9.63
C ILE A 81 6.67 5.41 11.06
N TYR A 82 7.27 6.59 11.27
CA TYR A 82 7.36 7.20 12.60
C TYR A 82 5.97 7.47 13.20
N HIS A 83 5.11 8.17 12.46
CA HIS A 83 3.77 8.48 12.95
C HIS A 83 2.87 7.26 13.06
N LEU A 84 3.06 6.24 12.24
CA LEU A 84 2.35 4.98 12.34
C LEU A 84 2.66 4.26 13.67
N LEU A 85 3.95 4.14 14.00
CA LEU A 85 4.38 3.54 15.28
C LEU A 85 3.98 4.41 16.48
N ARG A 86 4.09 5.73 16.36
CA ARG A 86 3.60 6.67 17.38
C ARG A 86 2.10 6.49 17.59
N ARG A 87 1.31 6.42 16.52
CA ARG A 87 -0.14 6.16 16.58
C ARG A 87 -0.46 4.88 17.33
N GLN A 88 0.29 3.80 17.08
CA GLN A 88 0.10 2.51 17.73
C GLN A 88 0.26 2.57 19.25
N VAL A 89 1.14 3.44 19.74
CA VAL A 89 1.38 3.61 21.18
C VAL A 89 0.37 4.54 21.86
N ILE A 90 0.05 5.67 21.22
CA ILE A 90 -0.74 6.72 21.87
C ILE A 90 -2.26 6.48 21.81
N ARG A 91 -2.74 5.68 20.86
CA ARG A 91 -4.17 5.35 20.78
C ARG A 91 -4.63 4.57 22.03
N PRO A 92 -5.81 4.87 22.58
CA PRO A 92 -6.37 4.10 23.68
C PRO A 92 -6.81 2.70 23.25
N LEU A 93 -6.97 2.47 21.95
CA LEU A 93 -7.39 1.22 21.34
C LEU A 93 -6.18 0.37 20.95
N ARG A 94 -6.14 -0.88 21.42
CA ARG A 94 -5.06 -1.84 21.12
C ARG A 94 -5.51 -2.82 20.04
N LYS A 95 -5.03 -2.62 18.82
CA LYS A 95 -5.27 -3.53 17.69
C LYS A 95 -3.92 -3.95 17.10
N PRO A 96 -3.74 -5.20 16.66
CA PRO A 96 -2.53 -5.59 15.97
C PRO A 96 -2.29 -4.73 14.73
N LEU A 97 -1.03 -4.40 14.50
CA LEU A 97 -0.59 -3.58 13.37
C LEU A 97 0.35 -4.40 12.48
N ILE A 98 -0.05 -4.62 11.25
CA ILE A 98 0.75 -5.28 10.21
C ILE A 98 1.35 -4.19 9.32
N VAL A 99 2.67 -4.12 9.29
CA VAL A 99 3.42 -3.11 8.52
C VAL A 99 4.25 -3.81 7.45
N LEU A 100 3.94 -3.52 6.19
CA LEU A 100 4.71 -3.99 5.04
C LEU A 100 5.86 -3.00 4.80
N THR A 101 7.10 -3.49 4.81
CA THR A 101 8.30 -2.64 4.82
C THR A 101 9.21 -2.96 3.65
N PRO A 102 9.12 -2.22 2.52
CA PRO A 102 10.03 -2.38 1.39
C PRO A 102 11.46 -2.01 1.77
N LYS A 103 12.43 -2.91 1.51
CA LYS A 103 13.84 -2.73 1.91
C LYS A 103 14.51 -1.57 1.17
N SER A 104 14.19 -1.40 -0.13
CA SER A 104 14.79 -0.34 -0.95
C SER A 104 14.46 1.06 -0.43
N LEU A 105 13.30 1.26 0.21
CA LEU A 105 12.92 2.57 0.75
C LEU A 105 13.83 3.05 1.88
N LEU A 106 14.55 2.17 2.56
CA LEU A 106 15.54 2.55 3.57
C LEU A 106 16.69 3.43 3.00
N ARG A 107 16.91 3.40 1.68
CA ARG A 107 17.98 4.13 0.99
C ARG A 107 17.50 4.86 -0.26
N HIS A 108 16.20 4.90 -0.49
CA HIS A 108 15.64 5.52 -1.69
C HIS A 108 15.75 7.05 -1.60
N LYS A 109 16.30 7.67 -2.64
CA LYS A 109 16.60 9.12 -2.65
C LYS A 109 15.36 10.01 -2.51
N LEU A 110 14.22 9.56 -2.97
CA LEU A 110 12.95 10.28 -2.90
C LEU A 110 12.12 9.93 -1.65
N ALA A 111 12.44 8.82 -0.97
CA ALA A 111 11.75 8.42 0.26
C ALA A 111 12.38 9.14 1.46
N VAL A 112 12.15 10.43 1.54
CA VAL A 112 12.71 11.33 2.57
C VAL A 112 11.58 12.08 3.28
N SER A 113 11.88 12.61 4.45
CA SER A 113 11.00 13.48 5.23
C SER A 113 11.82 14.59 5.86
N THR A 114 11.22 15.74 6.07
CA THR A 114 11.82 16.85 6.81
C THR A 114 11.76 16.59 8.32
N LEU A 115 12.48 17.38 9.11
CA LEU A 115 12.34 17.33 10.58
C LEU A 115 10.98 17.83 11.02
N GLU A 116 10.41 18.77 10.30
CA GLU A 116 9.06 19.29 10.51
C GLU A 116 8.01 18.19 10.30
N ASP A 117 8.14 17.36 9.26
CA ASP A 117 7.25 16.21 9.02
C ASP A 117 7.26 15.21 10.17
N LEU A 118 8.40 15.10 10.88
CA LEU A 118 8.53 14.23 12.05
C LEU A 118 8.03 14.89 13.34
N ALA A 119 8.24 16.20 13.49
CA ALA A 119 7.87 16.94 14.70
C ALA A 119 6.38 17.25 14.75
N GLU A 120 5.81 17.58 13.59
CA GLU A 120 4.43 18.01 13.43
C GLU A 120 3.68 17.06 12.51
N GLY A 121 2.42 16.84 12.73
CA GLY A 121 1.61 15.98 11.86
C GLY A 121 1.23 14.64 12.47
N SER A 122 0.78 13.74 11.59
CA SER A 122 0.24 12.43 11.95
C SER A 122 0.39 11.45 10.80
N PHE A 123 0.10 10.17 11.07
CA PHE A 123 0.04 9.17 10.01
C PHE A 123 -1.13 9.47 9.07
N GLN A 124 -0.82 9.63 7.80
CA GLN A 124 -1.79 9.82 6.72
C GLN A 124 -2.15 8.46 6.13
N THR A 125 -3.42 8.12 6.11
CA THR A 125 -3.92 6.84 5.56
C THR A 125 -3.93 6.84 4.04
N VAL A 126 -4.07 8.03 3.45
CA VAL A 126 -3.93 8.33 2.01
C VAL A 126 -3.02 9.54 1.87
N ILE A 127 -2.07 9.48 0.96
CA ILE A 127 -1.25 10.63 0.58
C ILE A 127 -1.66 11.07 -0.82
N PRO A 128 -2.17 12.29 -0.98
CA PRO A 128 -2.56 12.84 -2.27
C PRO A 128 -1.35 13.06 -3.17
N GLU A 129 -1.59 13.55 -4.37
CA GLU A 129 -0.53 14.00 -5.29
C GLU A 129 0.37 15.04 -4.62
N ILE A 130 1.68 14.86 -4.76
CA ILE A 130 2.67 15.73 -4.11
C ILE A 130 3.26 16.79 -5.05
N ASP A 131 3.22 16.55 -6.36
CA ASP A 131 3.68 17.55 -7.33
C ASP A 131 2.59 18.58 -7.61
N THR A 132 3.00 19.79 -7.92
CA THR A 132 2.05 20.86 -8.26
C THR A 132 1.53 20.65 -9.68
N LEU A 133 0.37 20.02 -9.79
CA LEU A 133 -0.35 19.79 -11.04
C LEU A 133 -1.54 20.75 -11.16
N ASP A 134 -1.88 21.12 -12.39
CA ASP A 134 -3.16 21.77 -12.69
C ASP A 134 -4.27 20.69 -12.67
N ALA A 135 -5.06 20.68 -11.60
CA ALA A 135 -6.11 19.67 -11.41
C ALA A 135 -7.11 19.62 -12.58
N ALA A 136 -7.30 20.74 -13.30
CA ALA A 136 -8.19 20.79 -14.47
C ALA A 136 -7.61 20.04 -15.68
N LYS A 137 -6.32 19.82 -15.73
CA LYS A 137 -5.65 19.06 -16.81
C LYS A 137 -5.50 17.58 -16.49
N VAL A 138 -5.68 17.19 -15.24
CA VAL A 138 -5.56 15.78 -14.84
C VAL A 138 -6.74 14.98 -15.39
N THR A 139 -6.43 14.06 -16.28
CA THR A 139 -7.40 13.18 -16.93
C THR A 139 -7.25 11.72 -16.48
N ARG A 140 -6.12 11.37 -15.87
CA ARG A 140 -5.82 10.04 -15.36
C ARG A 140 -5.42 10.09 -13.90
N LEU A 141 -5.95 9.14 -13.13
CA LEU A 141 -5.59 8.93 -11.73
C LEU A 141 -4.99 7.52 -11.56
N VAL A 142 -3.78 7.45 -11.03
CA VAL A 142 -3.15 6.18 -10.64
C VAL A 142 -3.19 6.06 -9.12
N LEU A 143 -3.89 5.04 -8.64
CA LEU A 143 -3.95 4.65 -7.24
C LEU A 143 -2.95 3.53 -7.00
N CYS A 144 -2.14 3.61 -5.96
CA CYS A 144 -1.14 2.58 -5.66
C CYS A 144 -0.88 2.47 -4.15
N SER A 145 -0.11 1.46 -3.76
CA SER A 145 0.39 1.29 -2.39
C SER A 145 1.82 0.78 -2.43
N GLY A 146 2.65 1.23 -1.49
CA GLY A 146 4.03 0.78 -1.36
C GLY A 146 5.00 1.44 -2.34
N LYS A 147 6.15 0.79 -2.54
CA LYS A 147 7.31 1.38 -3.25
C LYS A 147 7.09 1.63 -4.75
N VAL A 148 6.14 0.96 -5.40
CA VAL A 148 5.80 1.20 -6.81
C VAL A 148 5.46 2.67 -7.08
N TYR A 149 5.02 3.38 -6.06
CA TYR A 149 4.80 4.81 -6.13
C TYR A 149 6.02 5.58 -6.67
N TYR A 150 7.22 5.23 -6.21
CA TYR A 150 8.43 5.94 -6.61
C TYR A 150 8.80 5.65 -8.06
N ASP A 151 8.62 4.42 -8.51
CA ASP A 151 8.84 4.04 -9.91
C ASP A 151 7.84 4.79 -10.84
N LEU A 152 6.58 4.88 -10.44
CA LEU A 152 5.55 5.66 -11.14
C LEU A 152 5.90 7.16 -11.16
N LEU A 153 6.32 7.72 -10.02
CA LEU A 153 6.67 9.13 -9.89
C LEU A 153 7.87 9.49 -10.78
N GLU A 154 8.92 8.67 -10.76
CA GLU A 154 10.13 8.90 -11.59
C GLU A 154 9.78 8.80 -13.07
N LYS A 155 9.02 7.80 -13.50
CA LYS A 155 8.55 7.66 -14.89
C LYS A 155 7.71 8.86 -15.33
N ARG A 156 6.71 9.25 -14.53
CA ARG A 156 5.86 10.41 -14.83
C ARG A 156 6.68 11.69 -15.04
N ARG A 157 7.61 11.95 -14.11
CA ARG A 157 8.50 13.15 -14.18
C ARG A 157 9.43 13.09 -15.39
N ALA A 158 9.99 11.92 -15.70
CA ALA A 158 10.87 11.72 -16.87
C ALA A 158 10.12 11.94 -18.19
N GLU A 159 8.84 11.55 -18.26
CA GLU A 159 7.99 11.74 -19.43
C GLU A 159 7.32 13.14 -19.49
N GLY A 160 7.46 13.95 -18.44
CA GLY A 160 6.84 15.29 -18.37
C GLY A 160 5.30 15.24 -18.37
N ARG A 161 4.69 14.18 -17.83
CA ARG A 161 3.24 13.97 -17.83
C ARG A 161 2.58 14.79 -16.71
N GLU A 162 1.86 15.84 -17.07
CA GLU A 162 1.09 16.70 -16.16
C GLU A 162 -0.40 16.31 -16.08
N ASP A 163 -0.82 15.38 -16.91
CA ASP A 163 -2.19 14.88 -17.03
C ASP A 163 -2.49 13.66 -16.13
N ILE A 164 -1.48 13.18 -15.38
CA ILE A 164 -1.55 12.02 -14.50
C ILE A 164 -1.30 12.42 -13.05
N ALA A 165 -2.27 12.20 -12.17
CA ALA A 165 -2.06 12.28 -10.72
C ALA A 165 -1.81 10.90 -10.12
N ILE A 166 -0.96 10.82 -9.09
CA ILE A 166 -0.62 9.57 -8.39
C ILE A 166 -0.99 9.72 -6.92
N VAL A 167 -1.89 8.89 -6.42
CA VAL A 167 -2.35 8.89 -5.02
C VAL A 167 -1.93 7.59 -4.36
N ARG A 168 -1.31 7.70 -3.17
CA ARG A 168 -0.83 6.56 -2.40
C ARG A 168 -1.81 6.20 -1.29
N ILE A 169 -2.16 4.91 -1.19
CA ILE A 169 -2.92 4.38 -0.07
C ILE A 169 -1.94 3.71 0.90
N GLU A 170 -1.70 4.36 2.03
CA GLU A 170 -0.75 3.93 3.06
C GLU A 170 -1.39 2.96 4.07
N GLN A 171 -2.71 3.01 4.23
CA GLN A 171 -3.46 2.07 5.05
C GLN A 171 -4.48 1.31 4.20
N LEU A 172 -4.28 0.00 4.07
CA LEU A 172 -5.18 -0.86 3.30
C LEU A 172 -6.34 -1.40 4.13
N TYR A 173 -6.16 -1.48 5.46
CA TYR A 173 -7.26 -1.83 6.36
C TYR A 173 -7.06 -1.20 7.76
N PRO A 174 -8.13 -0.67 8.40
CA PRO A 174 -9.43 -0.35 7.80
C PRO A 174 -9.26 0.58 6.59
N PHE A 175 -10.03 0.32 5.53
CA PHE A 175 -9.87 1.06 4.28
C PHE A 175 -10.33 2.53 4.45
N PRO A 176 -9.52 3.53 4.05
CA PRO A 176 -9.77 4.95 4.29
C PRO A 176 -10.60 5.57 3.16
N GLU A 177 -11.89 5.23 3.06
CA GLU A 177 -12.75 5.68 1.96
C GLU A 177 -12.89 7.22 1.93
N ASP A 178 -13.06 7.85 3.10
CA ASP A 178 -13.24 9.31 3.20
C ASP A 178 -11.98 10.07 2.79
N ASP A 179 -10.81 9.64 3.29
CA ASP A 179 -9.52 10.26 2.95
C ASP A 179 -9.20 10.07 1.46
N LEU A 180 -9.57 8.91 0.87
CA LEU A 180 -9.43 8.69 -0.57
C LEU A 180 -10.36 9.61 -1.37
N MET A 181 -11.61 9.77 -0.94
CA MET A 181 -12.56 10.68 -1.58
C MET A 181 -12.06 12.12 -1.54
N GLU A 182 -11.48 12.57 -0.42
CA GLU A 182 -10.87 13.89 -0.30
C GLU A 182 -9.68 14.06 -1.26
N ALA A 183 -8.80 13.05 -1.34
CA ALA A 183 -7.63 13.07 -2.21
C ALA A 183 -7.97 13.14 -3.71
N ILE A 184 -9.09 12.56 -4.15
CA ILE A 184 -9.50 12.56 -5.55
C ILE A 184 -10.45 13.71 -5.93
N ALA A 185 -11.06 14.37 -4.93
CA ALA A 185 -12.05 15.43 -5.14
C ALA A 185 -11.60 16.57 -6.08
N PRO A 186 -10.31 17.01 -6.10
CA PRO A 186 -9.87 18.07 -6.99
C PRO A 186 -9.98 17.75 -8.49
N TYR A 187 -10.01 16.47 -8.89
CA TYR A 187 -9.86 16.04 -10.28
C TYR A 187 -11.21 15.84 -10.98
N SER A 188 -11.87 16.92 -11.35
CA SER A 188 -13.20 16.88 -11.99
C SER A 188 -13.21 16.33 -13.42
N ASN A 189 -12.05 16.31 -14.11
CA ASN A 189 -11.93 15.93 -15.53
C ASN A 189 -11.37 14.52 -15.74
N LEU A 190 -11.39 13.67 -14.71
CA LEU A 190 -10.92 12.29 -14.81
C LEU A 190 -11.68 11.50 -15.89
N GLN A 191 -10.93 10.80 -16.72
CA GLN A 191 -11.42 9.89 -17.74
C GLN A 191 -11.05 8.45 -17.40
N ASN A 192 -9.90 8.23 -16.76
CA ASN A 192 -9.37 6.93 -16.39
C ASN A 192 -8.93 6.90 -14.93
N VAL A 193 -9.20 5.79 -14.25
CA VAL A 193 -8.69 5.51 -12.90
C VAL A 193 -8.10 4.11 -12.90
N VAL A 194 -6.86 3.99 -12.46
CA VAL A 194 -6.10 2.73 -12.49
C VAL A 194 -5.61 2.40 -11.09
N TRP A 195 -5.79 1.15 -10.66
CA TRP A 195 -5.05 0.58 -9.54
C TRP A 195 -3.77 -0.04 -10.06
N CYS A 196 -2.62 0.41 -9.55
CA CYS A 196 -1.31 -0.13 -9.88
C CYS A 196 -0.68 -0.82 -8.66
N GLN A 197 -0.27 -2.09 -8.82
CA GLN A 197 0.45 -2.84 -7.79
C GLN A 197 1.60 -3.66 -8.39
N GLU A 198 2.60 -3.96 -7.59
CA GLU A 198 3.76 -4.77 -7.99
C GLU A 198 3.48 -6.27 -7.95
N GLU A 199 2.60 -6.69 -7.04
CA GLU A 199 2.23 -8.08 -6.84
C GLU A 199 1.47 -8.63 -8.06
N PRO A 200 1.55 -9.94 -8.32
CA PRO A 200 0.67 -10.59 -9.28
C PRO A 200 -0.81 -10.33 -8.99
N MET A 201 -1.65 -10.31 -10.03
CA MET A 201 -3.08 -9.98 -9.93
C MET A 201 -3.84 -10.76 -8.84
N ASN A 202 -3.49 -12.04 -8.64
CA ASN A 202 -4.11 -12.90 -7.62
C ASN A 202 -3.56 -12.69 -6.20
N GLN A 203 -2.58 -11.79 -6.05
CA GLN A 203 -1.89 -11.47 -4.80
C GLN A 203 -2.01 -9.97 -4.51
N GLY A 204 -1.38 -9.52 -3.40
CA GLY A 204 -1.43 -8.12 -3.03
C GLY A 204 -2.81 -7.63 -2.61
N ALA A 205 -3.11 -6.35 -2.87
CA ALA A 205 -4.32 -5.69 -2.38
C ALA A 205 -5.50 -5.74 -3.35
N TRP A 206 -5.29 -6.05 -4.64
CA TRP A 206 -6.32 -5.90 -5.68
C TRP A 206 -7.65 -6.55 -5.31
N TYR A 207 -7.67 -7.86 -5.08
CA TYR A 207 -8.95 -8.56 -4.83
C TYR A 207 -9.62 -8.14 -3.52
N SER A 208 -8.85 -7.82 -2.50
CA SER A 208 -9.41 -7.41 -1.20
C SER A 208 -9.86 -5.97 -1.16
N SER A 209 -9.27 -5.08 -1.97
CA SER A 209 -9.53 -3.63 -1.91
C SER A 209 -10.37 -3.10 -3.07
N GLN A 210 -10.50 -3.82 -4.20
CA GLN A 210 -11.15 -3.28 -5.39
C GLN A 210 -12.61 -2.83 -5.17
N HIS A 211 -13.34 -3.46 -4.25
CA HIS A 211 -14.72 -3.07 -3.96
C HIS A 211 -14.81 -1.71 -3.25
N HIS A 212 -13.86 -1.39 -2.38
CA HIS A 212 -13.73 -0.07 -1.75
C HIS A 212 -13.30 0.97 -2.78
N LEU A 213 -12.28 0.64 -3.58
CA LEU A 213 -11.79 1.51 -4.65
C LEU A 213 -12.91 1.84 -5.66
N ARG A 214 -13.65 0.82 -6.13
CA ARG A 214 -14.78 1.02 -7.04
C ARG A 214 -15.88 1.89 -6.44
N ARG A 215 -16.15 1.73 -5.15
CA ARG A 215 -17.12 2.56 -4.42
C ARG A 215 -16.68 4.02 -4.39
N SER A 216 -15.43 4.29 -3.99
CA SER A 216 -14.89 5.65 -3.92
C SER A 216 -14.85 6.31 -5.30
N VAL A 217 -14.36 5.60 -6.33
CA VAL A 217 -14.35 6.09 -7.73
C VAL A 217 -15.75 6.35 -8.26
N GLY A 218 -16.68 5.42 -8.02
CA GLY A 218 -18.08 5.57 -8.43
C GLY A 218 -18.83 6.70 -7.71
N ASN A 219 -18.48 6.99 -6.45
CA ASN A 219 -19.01 8.13 -5.71
C ASN A 219 -18.49 9.47 -6.28
N HIS A 220 -17.22 9.49 -6.73
CA HIS A 220 -16.66 10.68 -7.40
C HIS A 220 -17.29 10.90 -8.78
N ASN A 221 -17.33 9.87 -9.62
CA ASN A 221 -18.01 9.91 -10.93
C ASN A 221 -18.45 8.50 -11.35
N ARG A 222 -19.74 8.29 -11.51
CA ARG A 222 -20.34 6.98 -11.84
C ARG A 222 -19.95 6.42 -13.22
N ASN A 223 -19.44 7.26 -14.10
CA ASN A 223 -19.01 6.84 -15.44
C ASN A 223 -17.57 6.33 -15.47
N LEU A 224 -16.79 6.53 -14.38
CA LEU A 224 -15.43 6.05 -14.30
C LEU A 224 -15.40 4.55 -14.02
N VAL A 225 -14.52 3.86 -14.72
CA VAL A 225 -14.20 2.45 -14.49
C VAL A 225 -12.83 2.36 -13.83
N LEU A 226 -12.75 1.56 -12.78
CA LEU A 226 -11.47 1.23 -12.17
C LEU A 226 -10.80 0.12 -12.98
N GLU A 227 -9.65 0.43 -13.54
CA GLU A 227 -8.80 -0.48 -14.30
C GLU A 227 -7.67 -1.03 -13.43
N TYR A 228 -6.93 -2.01 -13.95
CA TYR A 228 -5.83 -2.67 -13.25
C TYR A 228 -4.56 -2.61 -14.07
N ALA A 229 -3.46 -2.21 -13.45
CA ALA A 229 -2.10 -2.32 -13.97
C ALA A 229 -1.22 -3.09 -12.97
N GLY A 230 -0.60 -4.16 -13.41
CA GLY A 230 0.22 -5.02 -12.56
C GLY A 230 0.65 -6.28 -13.29
N ARG A 231 1.29 -7.17 -12.55
CA ARG A 231 1.72 -8.46 -13.09
C ARG A 231 0.53 -9.40 -13.30
N ASP A 232 0.64 -10.28 -14.28
CA ASP A 232 -0.31 -11.37 -14.48
C ASP A 232 -0.39 -12.27 -13.24
N ALA A 233 -1.51 -12.99 -13.10
CA ALA A 233 -1.67 -13.95 -12.00
C ALA A 233 -0.56 -15.01 -12.03
N SER A 234 0.01 -15.31 -10.86
CA SER A 234 1.12 -16.23 -10.71
C SER A 234 0.98 -17.11 -9.47
N ALA A 235 1.41 -18.35 -9.56
CA ALA A 235 1.48 -19.26 -8.43
C ALA A 235 2.64 -18.91 -7.47
N ALA A 236 3.71 -18.30 -7.98
CA ALA A 236 4.82 -17.82 -7.18
C ALA A 236 4.64 -16.33 -6.83
N PRO A 237 5.17 -15.87 -5.68
CA PRO A 237 5.07 -14.45 -5.32
C PRO A 237 5.88 -13.54 -6.27
N ALA A 238 6.98 -14.03 -6.83
CA ALA A 238 7.79 -13.29 -7.81
C ALA A 238 8.46 -14.26 -8.79
N CYS A 239 8.91 -13.72 -9.93
CA CYS A 239 9.71 -14.49 -10.88
C CYS A 239 11.14 -14.73 -10.36
N GLY A 240 11.77 -15.83 -10.83
CA GLY A 240 13.12 -16.21 -10.40
C GLY A 240 14.26 -15.49 -11.15
N TYR A 241 13.97 -14.81 -12.27
CA TYR A 241 14.97 -14.15 -13.10
C TYR A 241 14.87 -12.64 -13.05
N ALA A 242 16.01 -11.96 -12.80
CA ALA A 242 16.06 -10.51 -12.74
C ALA A 242 15.65 -9.82 -14.06
N SER A 243 16.00 -10.42 -15.21
CA SER A 243 15.58 -9.90 -16.53
C SER A 243 14.07 -9.92 -16.71
N MET A 244 13.41 -11.00 -16.32
CA MET A 244 11.95 -11.13 -16.37
C MET A 244 11.29 -10.14 -15.40
N HIS A 245 11.88 -9.94 -14.20
CA HIS A 245 11.41 -8.94 -13.27
C HIS A 245 11.44 -7.54 -13.89
N ALA A 246 12.55 -7.16 -14.53
CA ALA A 246 12.71 -5.85 -15.18
C ALA A 246 11.69 -5.63 -16.30
N GLU A 247 11.47 -6.63 -17.14
CA GLU A 247 10.47 -6.60 -18.22
C GLU A 247 9.05 -6.42 -17.66
N GLN A 248 8.68 -7.20 -16.64
CA GLN A 248 7.38 -7.09 -16.00
C GLN A 248 7.19 -5.75 -15.28
N GLN A 249 8.25 -5.20 -14.67
CA GLN A 249 8.21 -3.90 -14.01
C GLN A 249 7.97 -2.77 -15.02
N GLU A 250 8.71 -2.75 -16.12
CA GLU A 250 8.51 -1.76 -17.18
C GLU A 250 7.10 -1.85 -17.77
N LYS A 251 6.61 -3.08 -18.02
CA LYS A 251 5.26 -3.30 -18.54
C LYS A 251 4.19 -2.73 -17.61
N LEU A 252 4.23 -3.05 -16.32
CA LEU A 252 3.20 -2.57 -15.39
C LEU A 252 3.20 -1.05 -15.24
N LEU A 253 4.38 -0.41 -15.28
CA LEU A 253 4.49 1.05 -15.24
C LEU A 253 3.91 1.68 -16.52
N GLN A 254 4.17 1.06 -17.68
CA GLN A 254 3.59 1.51 -18.94
C GLN A 254 2.06 1.33 -18.94
N ASP A 255 1.58 0.17 -18.50
CA ASP A 255 0.14 -0.11 -18.39
C ASP A 255 -0.55 0.90 -17.48
N ALA A 256 0.04 1.27 -16.33
CA ALA A 256 -0.53 2.28 -15.43
C ALA A 256 -0.79 3.63 -16.11
N PHE A 257 -0.05 3.97 -17.15
CA PHE A 257 -0.17 5.25 -17.86
C PHE A 257 -0.97 5.16 -19.16
N THR A 258 -1.29 3.96 -19.64
CA THR A 258 -1.91 3.75 -20.96
C THR A 258 -3.23 2.96 -20.98
N VAL A 259 -3.44 2.08 -19.99
CA VAL A 259 -4.67 1.25 -19.88
C VAL A 259 -5.89 2.10 -19.60
#